data_857c8eee99a13d2d1377602987e798f1
#
_entry.id   857c8eee99a13d2d1377602987e798f1
#
_cell.length_a   1.000
_cell.length_b   1.000
_cell.length_c   1.000
_cell.angle_alpha   90.00
_cell.angle_beta   90.00
_cell.angle_gamma   90.00
#
_symmetry.space_group_name_H-M   'P 1'
#
loop_
_entity.id
_entity.type
_entity.pdbx_description
1 polymer ?
#
loop_
_entity_poly.entity_id
_entity_poly.type
_entity_poly.pdbx_seq_one_letter_code
_entity_poly.pdbx_strand_id
1 'polypeptide(L)'
;MTDEIALQTTDLVAGYIPGVNILNGCSVTVKKGEMVGIIGPNGAGKSTLLKAVFGQVSIREGSVVLNGQDITGLKAEKLVSRGVGFVPQNANVFPSLTIQENLEMGAFQRPKAFKERLDFVTALFPELGKRLAQRAGSLSGGERQMVAMSRALMMDPQVLLLDEPSAGLSPVRQDETFINVAQINRAGVSVLLVEQNARRALQICHRGYVLDQGKDAYTGPGRELLNDPKVIELYLGTLATDHTATSATPVVGG
;
A
#
# COMPACT_ATOMS: atom_id res chain seq x y z
N MET A 1 9.58 -18.39 3.66
CA MET A 1 8.35 -18.05 2.91
C MET A 1 7.84 -19.32 2.26
N THR A 2 6.54 -19.56 2.28
CA THR A 2 5.89 -20.66 1.58
C THR A 2 5.75 -20.29 0.10
N ASP A 3 5.66 -21.29 -0.80
CA ASP A 3 5.35 -21.04 -2.22
C ASP A 3 3.85 -20.81 -2.48
N GLU A 4 3.04 -20.80 -1.42
CA GLU A 4 1.60 -20.57 -1.52
C GLU A 4 1.29 -19.12 -1.90
N ILE A 5 0.42 -18.96 -2.88
CA ILE A 5 -0.03 -17.65 -3.37
C ILE A 5 -1.14 -17.13 -2.45
N ALA A 6 -0.94 -15.92 -1.91
CA ALA A 6 -1.95 -15.20 -1.15
C ALA A 6 -2.85 -14.36 -2.09
N LEU A 7 -2.25 -13.62 -3.02
CA LEU A 7 -2.98 -12.80 -3.98
C LEU A 7 -2.34 -12.93 -5.37
N GLN A 8 -3.18 -13.06 -6.39
CA GLN A 8 -2.74 -13.07 -7.79
C GLN A 8 -3.69 -12.24 -8.64
N THR A 9 -3.14 -11.42 -9.50
CA THR A 9 -3.85 -10.81 -10.62
C THR A 9 -3.32 -11.42 -11.91
N THR A 10 -4.20 -11.66 -12.88
CA THR A 10 -3.84 -12.20 -14.18
C THR A 10 -4.47 -11.34 -15.26
N ASP A 11 -3.63 -10.76 -16.13
CA ASP A 11 -4.01 -9.97 -17.31
C ASP A 11 -5.09 -8.91 -17.05
N LEU A 12 -4.96 -8.18 -15.91
CA LEU A 12 -5.97 -7.19 -15.53
C LEU A 12 -6.03 -6.05 -16.51
N VAL A 13 -7.22 -5.86 -17.10
CA VAL A 13 -7.63 -4.67 -17.83
C VAL A 13 -8.66 -3.92 -17.02
N ALA A 14 -8.36 -2.69 -16.60
CA ALA A 14 -9.21 -1.91 -15.72
C ALA A 14 -9.08 -0.40 -15.95
N GLY A 15 -10.12 0.35 -15.58
CA GLY A 15 -10.12 1.81 -15.68
C GLY A 15 -11.39 2.43 -15.11
N TYR A 16 -11.35 3.74 -14.86
CA TYR A 16 -12.42 4.49 -14.21
C TYR A 16 -13.58 4.83 -15.16
N ILE A 17 -13.27 5.08 -16.44
CA ILE A 17 -14.24 5.55 -17.45
C ILE A 17 -14.44 4.43 -18.46
N PRO A 18 -15.69 4.10 -18.85
CA PRO A 18 -15.96 3.13 -19.89
C PRO A 18 -15.14 3.42 -21.17
N GLY A 19 -14.51 2.40 -21.73
CA GLY A 19 -13.65 2.52 -22.92
C GLY A 19 -12.24 3.05 -22.71
N VAL A 20 -11.89 3.58 -21.51
CA VAL A 20 -10.54 4.06 -21.19
C VAL A 20 -9.87 3.09 -20.21
N ASN A 21 -8.84 2.41 -20.66
CA ASN A 21 -8.04 1.51 -19.83
C ASN A 21 -6.85 2.25 -19.22
N ILE A 22 -6.64 2.04 -17.93
CA ILE A 22 -5.44 2.44 -17.20
C ILE A 22 -4.51 1.22 -17.02
N LEU A 23 -5.10 0.06 -16.70
CA LEU A 23 -4.40 -1.22 -16.73
C LEU A 23 -4.66 -1.90 -18.08
N ASN A 24 -3.62 -2.49 -18.66
CA ASN A 24 -3.61 -3.05 -20.01
C ASN A 24 -3.04 -4.48 -20.03
N GLY A 25 -3.49 -5.34 -19.13
CA GLY A 25 -3.02 -6.71 -18.96
C GLY A 25 -1.93 -6.82 -17.88
N CYS A 26 -2.20 -6.27 -16.69
CA CYS A 26 -1.26 -6.28 -15.57
C CYS A 26 -1.39 -7.56 -14.74
N SER A 27 -0.28 -8.27 -14.54
CA SER A 27 -0.21 -9.52 -13.78
C SER A 27 0.77 -9.40 -12.61
N VAL A 28 0.27 -9.57 -11.38
CA VAL A 28 1.04 -9.47 -10.14
C VAL A 28 0.70 -10.63 -9.22
N THR A 29 1.70 -11.19 -8.57
CA THR A 29 1.54 -12.27 -7.58
C THR A 29 2.15 -11.85 -6.25
N VAL A 30 1.47 -12.15 -5.16
CA VAL A 30 1.98 -12.00 -3.78
C VAL A 30 1.87 -13.36 -3.10
N LYS A 31 3.00 -13.90 -2.61
CA LYS A 31 3.03 -15.14 -1.83
C LYS A 31 2.62 -14.86 -0.38
N LYS A 32 2.22 -15.89 0.36
CA LYS A 32 1.90 -15.77 1.80
C LYS A 32 3.13 -15.28 2.59
N GLY A 33 2.92 -14.21 3.37
CA GLY A 33 3.97 -13.54 4.13
C GLY A 33 4.97 -12.75 3.27
N GLU A 34 4.76 -12.64 1.95
CA GLU A 34 5.61 -11.84 1.08
C GLU A 34 5.22 -10.36 1.16
N MET A 35 6.22 -9.49 1.05
CA MET A 35 6.06 -8.07 0.77
C MET A 35 6.49 -7.80 -0.66
N VAL A 36 5.55 -7.35 -1.48
CA VAL A 36 5.75 -7.02 -2.91
C VAL A 36 5.60 -5.52 -3.09
N GLY A 37 6.57 -4.89 -3.73
CA GLY A 37 6.55 -3.47 -4.08
C GLY A 37 6.14 -3.25 -5.54
N ILE A 38 5.24 -2.33 -5.77
CA ILE A 38 4.87 -1.84 -7.10
C ILE A 38 5.46 -0.45 -7.27
N ILE A 39 6.36 -0.30 -8.20
CA ILE A 39 7.01 0.96 -8.55
C ILE A 39 6.75 1.31 -10.02
N GLY A 40 7.11 2.51 -10.43
CA GLY A 40 6.95 2.99 -11.81
C GLY A 40 6.62 4.47 -11.86
N PRO A 41 6.61 5.08 -13.05
CA PRO A 41 6.36 6.51 -13.21
C PRO A 41 4.95 6.91 -12.79
N ASN A 42 4.73 8.22 -12.63
CA ASN A 42 3.40 8.75 -12.39
C ASN A 42 2.49 8.43 -13.59
N GLY A 43 1.26 8.00 -13.32
CA GLY A 43 0.33 7.57 -14.35
C GLY A 43 0.52 6.13 -14.86
N ALA A 44 1.51 5.36 -14.38
CA ALA A 44 1.73 3.97 -14.80
C ALA A 44 0.61 2.98 -14.40
N GLY A 45 -0.35 3.40 -13.57
CA GLY A 45 -1.46 2.55 -13.14
C GLY A 45 -1.32 1.92 -11.76
N LYS A 46 -0.28 2.28 -10.99
CA LYS A 46 0.02 1.70 -9.66
C LYS A 46 -1.18 1.72 -8.70
N SER A 47 -1.71 2.89 -8.37
CA SER A 47 -2.88 3.02 -7.49
C SER A 47 -4.15 2.44 -8.11
N THR A 48 -4.25 2.43 -9.46
CA THR A 48 -5.37 1.79 -10.17
C THR A 48 -5.35 0.28 -9.97
N LEU A 49 -4.17 -0.35 -9.95
CA LEU A 49 -4.03 -1.77 -9.64
C LEU A 49 -4.58 -2.09 -8.24
N LEU A 50 -4.15 -1.37 -7.21
CA LEU A 50 -4.66 -1.59 -5.85
C LEU A 50 -6.16 -1.37 -5.76
N LYS A 51 -6.67 -0.31 -6.38
CA LYS A 51 -8.11 0.02 -6.38
C LYS A 51 -8.94 -0.99 -7.18
N ALA A 52 -8.40 -1.55 -8.27
CA ALA A 52 -9.05 -2.63 -9.02
C ALA A 52 -9.14 -3.91 -8.18
N VAL A 53 -8.04 -4.31 -7.54
CA VAL A 53 -8.01 -5.45 -6.59
C VAL A 53 -8.98 -5.24 -5.44
N PHE A 54 -9.11 -4.01 -4.93
CA PHE A 54 -10.02 -3.68 -3.82
C PHE A 54 -11.46 -3.34 -4.26
N GLY A 55 -11.81 -3.58 -5.53
CA GLY A 55 -13.19 -3.42 -6.03
C GLY A 55 -13.67 -1.97 -6.14
N GLN A 56 -12.77 -0.98 -6.22
CA GLN A 56 -13.06 0.44 -6.39
C GLN A 56 -12.94 0.90 -7.85
N VAL A 57 -12.38 0.06 -8.72
CA VAL A 57 -12.26 0.29 -10.16
C VAL A 57 -12.79 -0.93 -10.89
N SER A 58 -13.53 -0.72 -11.97
CA SER A 58 -14.13 -1.80 -12.75
C SER A 58 -13.05 -2.57 -13.52
N ILE A 59 -12.98 -3.87 -13.27
CA ILE A 59 -12.20 -4.83 -14.05
C ILE A 59 -13.03 -5.20 -15.28
N ARG A 60 -12.41 -5.15 -16.45
CA ARG A 60 -13.03 -5.47 -17.74
C ARG A 60 -12.59 -6.83 -18.25
N GLU A 61 -11.29 -7.14 -18.05
CA GLU A 61 -10.69 -8.41 -18.45
C GLU A 61 -9.70 -8.85 -17.38
N GLY A 62 -9.38 -10.13 -17.37
CA GLY A 62 -8.48 -10.72 -16.39
C GLY A 62 -9.20 -11.14 -15.11
N SER A 63 -8.43 -11.55 -14.12
CA SER A 63 -8.95 -12.07 -12.85
C SER A 63 -8.11 -11.66 -11.65
N VAL A 64 -8.75 -11.69 -10.47
CA VAL A 64 -8.11 -11.53 -9.16
C VAL A 64 -8.45 -12.72 -8.30
N VAL A 65 -7.42 -13.41 -7.80
CA VAL A 65 -7.54 -14.60 -6.96
C VAL A 65 -6.90 -14.35 -5.60
N LEU A 66 -7.62 -14.63 -4.52
CA LEU A 66 -7.16 -14.55 -3.13
C LEU A 66 -7.18 -15.97 -2.53
N ASN A 67 -6.02 -16.49 -2.14
CA ASN A 67 -5.89 -17.85 -1.58
C ASN A 67 -6.63 -18.93 -2.40
N GLY A 68 -6.49 -18.90 -3.72
CA GLY A 68 -7.14 -19.83 -4.64
C GLY A 68 -8.62 -19.57 -4.92
N GLN A 69 -9.23 -18.54 -4.32
CA GLN A 69 -10.61 -18.15 -4.55
C GLN A 69 -10.71 -16.94 -5.47
N ASP A 70 -11.54 -17.02 -6.50
CA ASP A 70 -11.82 -15.86 -7.36
C ASP A 70 -12.58 -14.77 -6.58
N ILE A 71 -12.02 -13.58 -6.59
CA ILE A 71 -12.58 -12.38 -5.97
C ILE A 71 -12.81 -11.25 -6.99
N THR A 72 -12.70 -11.55 -8.28
CA THR A 72 -12.80 -10.59 -9.37
C THR A 72 -14.12 -9.80 -9.30
N GLY A 73 -14.03 -8.47 -9.32
CA GLY A 73 -15.19 -7.58 -9.32
C GLY A 73 -16.05 -7.59 -8.05
N LEU A 74 -15.61 -8.23 -6.98
CA LEU A 74 -16.31 -8.15 -5.70
C LEU A 74 -16.23 -6.74 -5.13
N LYS A 75 -17.29 -6.31 -4.45
CA LYS A 75 -17.32 -5.03 -3.73
C LYS A 75 -16.37 -5.05 -2.52
N ALA A 76 -15.82 -3.88 -2.17
CA ALA A 76 -14.88 -3.70 -1.06
C ALA A 76 -15.34 -4.33 0.26
N GLU A 77 -16.64 -4.22 0.60
CA GLU A 77 -17.22 -4.83 1.80
C GLU A 77 -16.99 -6.35 1.87
N LYS A 78 -17.20 -7.04 0.74
CA LYS A 78 -16.96 -8.49 0.64
C LYS A 78 -15.49 -8.84 0.63
N LEU A 79 -14.64 -7.98 0.07
CA LEU A 79 -13.19 -8.18 0.06
C LEU A 79 -12.60 -8.05 1.47
N VAL A 80 -13.05 -7.07 2.24
CA VAL A 80 -12.65 -6.91 3.64
C VAL A 80 -13.01 -8.16 4.46
N SER A 81 -14.23 -8.69 4.31
CA SER A 81 -14.65 -9.90 5.02
C SER A 81 -13.88 -11.17 4.59
N ARG A 82 -13.23 -11.15 3.42
CA ARG A 82 -12.38 -12.24 2.92
C ARG A 82 -10.90 -12.09 3.27
N GLY A 83 -10.53 -11.00 3.98
CA GLY A 83 -9.17 -10.79 4.45
C GLY A 83 -8.32 -9.90 3.55
N VAL A 84 -8.91 -9.02 2.74
CA VAL A 84 -8.19 -7.97 2.03
C VAL A 84 -8.30 -6.67 2.82
N GLY A 85 -7.18 -6.14 3.34
CA GLY A 85 -7.10 -4.81 3.94
C GLY A 85 -6.65 -3.79 2.89
N PHE A 86 -7.10 -2.53 3.01
CA PHE A 86 -6.67 -1.44 2.13
C PHE A 86 -6.45 -0.15 2.92
N VAL A 87 -5.30 0.47 2.70
CA VAL A 87 -4.95 1.78 3.23
C VAL A 87 -4.75 2.73 2.05
N PRO A 88 -5.69 3.66 1.81
CA PRO A 88 -5.56 4.64 0.73
C PRO A 88 -4.53 5.72 1.08
N GLN A 89 -3.98 6.37 0.07
CA GLN A 89 -3.03 7.48 0.21
C GLN A 89 -3.60 8.65 1.05
N ASN A 90 -4.86 9.01 0.80
CA ASN A 90 -5.52 10.16 1.42
C ASN A 90 -6.77 9.75 2.19
N ALA A 91 -7.25 10.63 3.08
CA ALA A 91 -8.47 10.45 3.88
C ALA A 91 -8.49 9.10 4.65
N ASN A 92 -7.35 8.69 5.14
CA ASN A 92 -7.12 7.35 5.70
C ASN A 92 -7.45 7.26 7.21
N VAL A 93 -7.83 8.35 7.87
CA VAL A 93 -8.31 8.39 9.26
C VAL A 93 -9.53 9.30 9.40
N PHE A 94 -10.30 9.12 10.47
CA PHE A 94 -11.37 10.01 10.88
C PHE A 94 -10.81 11.02 11.90
N PRO A 95 -10.50 12.28 11.51
CA PRO A 95 -9.76 13.22 12.36
C PRO A 95 -10.53 13.68 13.60
N SER A 96 -11.87 13.67 13.55
CA SER A 96 -12.74 14.02 14.68
C SER A 96 -12.84 12.92 15.75
N LEU A 97 -12.52 11.68 15.40
CA LEU A 97 -12.54 10.53 16.29
C LEU A 97 -11.19 10.36 17.01
N THR A 98 -11.22 9.71 18.15
CA THR A 98 -10.03 9.26 18.88
C THR A 98 -9.32 8.12 18.11
N ILE A 99 -8.11 7.77 18.53
CA ILE A 99 -7.40 6.61 18.01
C ILE A 99 -8.23 5.35 18.23
N GLN A 100 -8.76 5.14 19.45
CA GLN A 100 -9.59 3.99 19.76
C GLN A 100 -10.81 3.91 18.84
N GLU A 101 -11.58 4.99 18.70
CA GLU A 101 -12.76 5.03 17.84
C GLU A 101 -12.41 4.77 16.36
N ASN A 102 -11.26 5.25 15.87
CA ASN A 102 -10.77 4.89 14.54
C ASN A 102 -10.53 3.38 14.41
N LEU A 103 -9.97 2.73 15.44
CA LEU A 103 -9.76 1.29 15.45
C LEU A 103 -11.09 0.52 15.56
N GLU A 104 -12.05 1.00 16.35
CA GLU A 104 -13.41 0.44 16.44
C GLU A 104 -14.11 0.46 15.08
N MET A 105 -14.01 1.59 14.34
CA MET A 105 -14.49 1.66 12.96
C MET A 105 -13.82 0.65 12.03
N GLY A 106 -12.54 0.30 12.28
CA GLY A 106 -11.83 -0.74 11.56
C GLY A 106 -12.38 -2.14 11.82
N ALA A 107 -12.92 -2.40 13.01
CA ALA A 107 -13.43 -3.71 13.44
C ALA A 107 -14.94 -3.91 13.23
N PHE A 108 -15.62 -3.00 12.50
CA PHE A 108 -17.09 -2.91 12.45
C PHE A 108 -17.77 -4.22 11.99
N GLN A 109 -17.15 -5.03 11.16
CA GLN A 109 -17.68 -6.33 10.74
C GLN A 109 -17.34 -7.48 11.72
N ARG A 110 -16.39 -7.25 12.64
CA ARG A 110 -15.93 -8.25 13.63
C ARG A 110 -15.90 -7.69 15.05
N PRO A 111 -17.01 -7.12 15.57
CA PRO A 111 -17.01 -6.42 16.86
C PRO A 111 -16.61 -7.30 18.05
N LYS A 112 -16.87 -8.61 17.96
CA LYS A 112 -16.49 -9.57 19.01
C LYS A 112 -14.97 -9.81 19.09
N ALA A 113 -14.24 -9.59 18.01
CA ALA A 113 -12.78 -9.72 17.96
C ALA A 113 -12.05 -8.42 18.30
N PHE A 114 -12.77 -7.32 18.59
CA PHE A 114 -12.18 -6.00 18.81
C PHE A 114 -11.06 -6.01 19.85
N LYS A 115 -11.30 -6.60 21.03
CA LYS A 115 -10.31 -6.61 22.11
C LYS A 115 -9.03 -7.35 21.68
N GLU A 116 -9.16 -8.54 21.13
CA GLU A 116 -8.02 -9.34 20.64
C GLU A 116 -7.22 -8.57 19.58
N ARG A 117 -7.91 -7.94 18.63
CA ARG A 117 -7.27 -7.17 17.58
C ARG A 117 -6.63 -5.88 18.07
N LEU A 118 -7.25 -5.22 19.06
CA LEU A 118 -6.67 -4.06 19.74
C LEU A 118 -5.37 -4.44 20.45
N ASP A 119 -5.37 -5.56 21.19
CA ASP A 119 -4.17 -6.06 21.88
C ASP A 119 -3.06 -6.37 20.86
N PHE A 120 -3.39 -7.01 19.72
CA PHE A 120 -2.43 -7.24 18.63
C PHE A 120 -1.86 -5.94 18.07
N VAL A 121 -2.70 -4.98 17.73
CA VAL A 121 -2.29 -3.71 17.12
C VAL A 121 -1.45 -2.88 18.10
N THR A 122 -1.82 -2.85 19.39
CA THR A 122 -1.08 -2.09 20.41
C THR A 122 0.23 -2.79 20.80
N ALA A 123 0.33 -4.10 20.67
CA ALA A 123 1.60 -4.81 20.79
C ALA A 123 2.53 -4.51 19.60
N LEU A 124 1.97 -4.39 18.38
CA LEU A 124 2.72 -4.04 17.18
C LEU A 124 3.16 -2.56 17.19
N PHE A 125 2.30 -1.66 17.68
CA PHE A 125 2.51 -0.21 17.76
C PHE A 125 2.27 0.31 19.18
N PRO A 126 3.19 0.11 20.14
CA PRO A 126 2.98 0.46 21.56
C PRO A 126 2.67 1.95 21.77
N GLU A 127 3.16 2.83 20.91
CA GLU A 127 2.91 4.28 21.02
C GLU A 127 1.43 4.63 20.81
N LEU A 128 0.69 3.86 20.00
CA LEU A 128 -0.76 4.03 19.86
C LEU A 128 -1.49 3.62 21.14
N GLY A 129 -1.07 2.51 21.76
CA GLY A 129 -1.66 1.99 22.98
C GLY A 129 -1.65 2.99 24.16
N LYS A 130 -0.60 3.82 24.23
CA LYS A 130 -0.45 4.87 25.25
C LYS A 130 -1.38 6.07 25.04
N ARG A 131 -1.96 6.22 23.86
CA ARG A 131 -2.64 7.45 23.40
C ARG A 131 -4.03 7.19 22.82
N LEU A 132 -4.68 6.09 23.17
CA LEU A 132 -5.97 5.65 22.59
C LEU A 132 -7.07 6.72 22.66
N ALA A 133 -7.12 7.51 23.72
CA ALA A 133 -8.10 8.59 23.91
C ALA A 133 -7.78 9.88 23.12
N GLN A 134 -6.61 9.96 22.45
CA GLN A 134 -6.22 11.15 21.70
C GLN A 134 -6.97 11.22 20.36
N ARG A 135 -7.41 12.42 19.97
CA ARG A 135 -8.07 12.64 18.66
C ARG A 135 -7.06 12.50 17.51
N ALA A 136 -7.44 11.76 16.46
CA ALA A 136 -6.58 11.52 15.31
C ALA A 136 -6.22 12.80 14.54
N GLY A 137 -7.06 13.84 14.60
CA GLY A 137 -6.78 15.13 13.98
C GLY A 137 -5.58 15.87 14.56
N SER A 138 -5.23 15.62 15.84
CA SER A 138 -4.06 16.23 16.50
C SER A 138 -2.73 15.51 16.24
N LEU A 139 -2.77 14.38 15.53
CA LEU A 139 -1.60 13.57 15.23
C LEU A 139 -0.78 14.17 14.07
N SER A 140 0.52 13.92 14.06
CA SER A 140 1.39 14.16 12.89
C SER A 140 0.99 13.28 11.70
N GLY A 141 1.47 13.60 10.49
CA GLY A 141 1.21 12.80 9.28
C GLY A 141 1.59 11.33 9.45
N GLY A 142 2.79 11.04 9.97
CA GLY A 142 3.27 9.67 10.19
C GLY A 142 2.44 8.92 11.24
N GLU A 143 2.03 9.59 12.33
CA GLU A 143 1.16 9.00 13.35
C GLU A 143 -0.25 8.71 12.78
N ARG A 144 -0.81 9.61 11.95
CA ARG A 144 -2.06 9.32 11.24
C ARG A 144 -1.93 8.11 10.32
N GLN A 145 -0.80 7.98 9.62
CA GLN A 145 -0.53 6.82 8.78
C GLN A 145 -0.47 5.52 9.59
N MET A 146 0.15 5.57 10.77
CA MET A 146 0.18 4.43 11.70
C MET A 146 -1.24 4.04 12.14
N VAL A 147 -2.10 5.02 12.50
CA VAL A 147 -3.52 4.76 12.84
C VAL A 147 -4.27 4.16 11.64
N ALA A 148 -4.03 4.64 10.42
CA ALA A 148 -4.67 4.11 9.21
C ALA A 148 -4.31 2.64 8.95
N MET A 149 -3.03 2.28 9.05
CA MET A 149 -2.57 0.90 8.94
C MET A 149 -3.16 0.04 10.06
N SER A 150 -3.14 0.53 11.29
CA SER A 150 -3.72 -0.13 12.46
C SER A 150 -5.22 -0.41 12.27
N ARG A 151 -5.98 0.56 11.75
CA ARG A 151 -7.40 0.40 11.43
C ARG A 151 -7.64 -0.72 10.41
N ALA A 152 -6.82 -0.81 9.37
CA ALA A 152 -6.93 -1.88 8.39
C ALA A 152 -6.61 -3.25 8.99
N LEU A 153 -5.70 -3.33 9.97
CA LEU A 153 -5.33 -4.56 10.67
C LEU A 153 -6.42 -5.08 11.63
N MET A 154 -7.40 -4.25 12.02
CA MET A 154 -8.48 -4.66 12.92
C MET A 154 -9.36 -5.77 12.34
N MET A 155 -9.42 -5.91 11.00
CA MET A 155 -10.16 -6.97 10.31
C MET A 155 -9.37 -8.26 10.14
N ASP A 156 -8.14 -8.34 10.66
CA ASP A 156 -7.25 -9.48 10.52
C ASP A 156 -6.97 -9.85 9.05
N PRO A 157 -6.44 -8.92 8.26
CA PRO A 157 -6.25 -9.15 6.84
C PRO A 157 -5.13 -10.16 6.58
N GLN A 158 -5.32 -11.01 5.57
CA GLN A 158 -4.28 -11.91 5.06
C GLN A 158 -3.37 -11.18 4.06
N VAL A 159 -3.93 -10.20 3.36
CA VAL A 159 -3.21 -9.32 2.44
C VAL A 159 -3.59 -7.88 2.74
N LEU A 160 -2.58 -7.03 2.93
CA LEU A 160 -2.72 -5.60 3.12
C LEU A 160 -2.23 -4.85 1.89
N LEU A 161 -3.12 -4.07 1.29
CA LEU A 161 -2.83 -3.19 0.16
C LEU A 161 -2.52 -1.79 0.69
N LEU A 162 -1.35 -1.24 0.35
CA LEU A 162 -0.89 0.08 0.80
C LEU A 162 -0.65 0.99 -0.41
N ASP A 163 -1.40 2.08 -0.51
CA ASP A 163 -1.31 3.05 -1.61
C ASP A 163 -0.52 4.28 -1.15
N GLU A 164 0.76 4.34 -1.53
CA GLU A 164 1.71 5.41 -1.24
C GLU A 164 1.72 5.87 0.24
N PRO A 165 1.94 4.96 1.21
CA PRO A 165 1.84 5.28 2.63
C PRO A 165 2.86 6.31 3.10
N SER A 166 3.96 6.54 2.36
CA SER A 166 4.98 7.53 2.71
C SER A 166 4.77 8.91 2.06
N ALA A 167 3.76 9.06 1.20
CA ALA A 167 3.55 10.28 0.43
C ALA A 167 3.29 11.51 1.32
N GLY A 168 3.93 12.62 0.99
CA GLY A 168 3.75 13.90 1.72
C GLY A 168 4.34 13.93 3.13
N LEU A 169 5.06 12.89 3.56
CA LEU A 169 5.73 12.85 4.85
C LEU A 169 7.16 13.39 4.75
N SER A 170 7.67 13.94 5.86
CA SER A 170 9.09 14.27 5.97
C SER A 170 9.97 13.02 5.89
N PRO A 171 11.25 13.13 5.47
CA PRO A 171 12.13 11.96 5.32
C PRO A 171 12.19 11.04 6.55
N VAL A 172 12.27 11.61 7.75
CA VAL A 172 12.28 10.85 9.01
C VAL A 172 10.98 10.07 9.18
N ARG A 173 9.83 10.68 8.89
CA ARG A 173 8.52 10.03 9.00
C ARG A 173 8.28 8.99 7.90
N GLN A 174 8.87 9.17 6.73
CA GLN A 174 8.89 8.12 5.70
C GLN A 174 9.63 6.88 6.21
N ASP A 175 10.80 7.05 6.81
CA ASP A 175 11.57 5.93 7.38
C ASP A 175 10.78 5.17 8.46
N GLU A 176 10.14 5.89 9.38
CA GLU A 176 9.25 5.30 10.38
C GLU A 176 8.10 4.53 9.73
N THR A 177 7.50 5.07 8.67
CA THR A 177 6.40 4.40 7.95
C THR A 177 6.89 3.09 7.30
N PHE A 178 8.06 3.08 6.67
CA PHE A 178 8.63 1.85 6.10
C PHE A 178 8.98 0.82 7.18
N ILE A 179 9.47 1.25 8.34
CA ILE A 179 9.70 0.37 9.51
C ILE A 179 8.37 -0.25 9.95
N ASN A 180 7.30 0.53 10.07
CA ASN A 180 5.99 0.06 10.46
C ASN A 180 5.42 -0.97 9.45
N VAL A 181 5.56 -0.71 8.16
CA VAL A 181 5.16 -1.67 7.10
C VAL A 181 5.93 -2.99 7.22
N ALA A 182 7.25 -2.91 7.47
CA ALA A 182 8.07 -4.09 7.68
C ALA A 182 7.67 -4.87 8.95
N GLN A 183 7.27 -4.18 10.03
CA GLN A 183 6.75 -4.82 11.24
C GLN A 183 5.44 -5.57 10.99
N ILE A 184 4.50 -4.96 10.24
CA ILE A 184 3.24 -5.59 9.83
C ILE A 184 3.53 -6.89 9.06
N ASN A 185 4.45 -6.84 8.10
CA ASN A 185 4.81 -8.02 7.32
C ASN A 185 5.47 -9.11 8.16
N ARG A 186 6.39 -8.75 9.08
CA ARG A 186 7.00 -9.71 10.02
C ARG A 186 5.99 -10.37 10.95
N ALA A 187 4.87 -9.71 11.24
CA ALA A 187 3.76 -10.28 11.99
C ALA A 187 2.90 -11.27 11.15
N GLY A 188 3.30 -11.58 9.91
CA GLY A 188 2.70 -12.61 9.06
C GLY A 188 1.72 -12.09 8.00
N VAL A 189 1.46 -10.78 7.94
CA VAL A 189 0.57 -10.19 6.94
C VAL A 189 1.30 -10.06 5.61
N SER A 190 0.72 -10.60 4.52
CA SER A 190 1.23 -10.36 3.15
C SER A 190 0.96 -8.92 2.76
N VAL A 191 1.90 -8.26 2.07
CA VAL A 191 1.77 -6.83 1.74
C VAL A 191 1.96 -6.60 0.25
N LEU A 192 1.05 -5.87 -0.37
CA LEU A 192 1.22 -5.27 -1.69
C LEU A 192 1.31 -3.75 -1.51
N LEU A 193 2.52 -3.22 -1.71
CA LEU A 193 2.89 -1.84 -1.46
C LEU A 193 3.06 -1.10 -2.78
N VAL A 194 2.29 -0.07 -3.02
CA VAL A 194 2.56 0.92 -4.08
C VAL A 194 3.31 2.09 -3.47
N GLU A 195 4.39 2.52 -4.12
CA GLU A 195 5.19 3.66 -3.65
C GLU A 195 5.76 4.47 -4.81
N GLN A 196 5.87 5.78 -4.57
CA GLN A 196 6.59 6.69 -5.45
C GLN A 196 8.10 6.65 -5.14
N ASN A 197 8.48 6.52 -3.86
CA ASN A 197 9.87 6.34 -3.45
C ASN A 197 10.34 4.90 -3.73
N ALA A 198 10.59 4.63 -5.01
CA ALA A 198 10.94 3.31 -5.50
C ALA A 198 12.16 2.71 -4.80
N ARG A 199 13.20 3.52 -4.54
CA ARG A 199 14.42 3.06 -3.87
C ARG A 199 14.13 2.54 -2.47
N ARG A 200 13.36 3.29 -1.68
CA ARG A 200 12.96 2.90 -0.31
C ARG A 200 12.05 1.67 -0.32
N ALA A 201 11.06 1.64 -1.21
CA ALA A 201 10.16 0.50 -1.35
C ALA A 201 10.93 -0.79 -1.65
N LEU A 202 11.81 -0.77 -2.66
CA LEU A 202 12.60 -1.94 -3.06
C LEU A 202 13.58 -2.42 -1.98
N GLN A 203 14.07 -1.51 -1.10
CA GLN A 203 14.95 -1.88 0.02
C GLN A 203 14.27 -2.80 1.04
N ILE A 204 12.96 -2.65 1.25
CA ILE A 204 12.21 -3.41 2.25
C ILE A 204 11.40 -4.57 1.63
N CYS A 205 11.11 -4.52 0.33
CA CYS A 205 10.33 -5.55 -0.35
C CYS A 205 11.18 -6.78 -0.69
N HIS A 206 10.57 -7.95 -0.61
CA HIS A 206 11.18 -9.20 -1.05
C HIS A 206 11.29 -9.23 -2.58
N ARG A 207 10.25 -8.75 -3.26
CA ARG A 207 10.13 -8.69 -4.71
C ARG A 207 9.48 -7.38 -5.13
N GLY A 208 9.84 -6.88 -6.32
CA GLY A 208 9.25 -5.70 -6.92
C GLY A 208 8.68 -5.99 -8.30
N TYR A 209 7.69 -5.21 -8.68
CA TYR A 209 7.21 -5.06 -10.05
C TYR A 209 7.38 -3.61 -10.46
N VAL A 210 7.87 -3.42 -11.67
CA VAL A 210 7.90 -2.11 -12.32
C VAL A 210 6.71 -2.04 -13.26
N LEU A 211 5.75 -1.16 -12.95
CA LEU A 211 4.64 -0.87 -13.84
C LEU A 211 5.02 0.23 -14.82
N ASP A 212 4.68 0.00 -16.08
CA ASP A 212 4.74 1.01 -17.13
C ASP A 212 3.52 0.89 -18.05
N GLN A 213 2.86 2.01 -18.33
CA GLN A 213 1.66 2.10 -19.19
C GLN A 213 0.59 1.04 -18.88
N GLY A 214 0.38 0.73 -17.60
CA GLY A 214 -0.63 -0.22 -17.14
C GLY A 214 -0.24 -1.70 -17.26
N LYS A 215 1.04 -2.01 -17.51
CA LYS A 215 1.60 -3.37 -17.60
C LYS A 215 2.72 -3.56 -16.60
N ASP A 216 2.95 -4.79 -16.20
CA ASP A 216 4.11 -5.22 -15.43
C ASP A 216 5.32 -5.43 -16.37
N ALA A 217 6.12 -4.37 -16.54
CA ALA A 217 7.25 -4.35 -17.46
C ALA A 217 8.46 -5.17 -16.97
N TYR A 218 8.74 -5.13 -15.66
CA TYR A 218 9.84 -5.85 -15.01
C TYR A 218 9.41 -6.42 -13.67
N THR A 219 9.96 -7.57 -13.30
CA THR A 219 9.80 -8.16 -11.96
C THR A 219 11.08 -8.85 -11.53
N GLY A 220 11.36 -8.82 -10.25
CA GLY A 220 12.53 -9.48 -9.66
C GLY A 220 12.64 -9.24 -8.16
N PRO A 221 13.63 -9.88 -7.50
CA PRO A 221 13.97 -9.57 -6.11
C PRO A 221 14.22 -8.08 -5.92
N GLY A 222 13.70 -7.47 -4.84
CA GLY A 222 13.80 -6.03 -4.64
C GLY A 222 15.23 -5.50 -4.69
N ARG A 223 16.18 -6.24 -4.10
CA ARG A 223 17.62 -5.89 -4.11
C ARG A 223 18.26 -5.96 -5.50
N GLU A 224 17.80 -6.86 -6.36
CA GLU A 224 18.30 -6.97 -7.74
C GLU A 224 17.79 -5.81 -8.58
N LEU A 225 16.50 -5.48 -8.47
CA LEU A 225 15.91 -4.34 -9.18
C LEU A 225 16.56 -2.99 -8.79
N LEU A 226 17.01 -2.85 -7.54
CA LEU A 226 17.76 -1.66 -7.09
C LEU A 226 19.07 -1.44 -7.83
N ASN A 227 19.69 -2.52 -8.33
CA ASN A 227 20.98 -2.52 -8.99
C ASN A 227 20.87 -2.77 -10.51
N ASP A 228 19.66 -2.98 -11.03
CA ASP A 228 19.44 -3.19 -12.46
C ASP A 228 19.64 -1.86 -13.22
N PRO A 229 20.60 -1.79 -14.18
CA PRO A 229 20.90 -0.56 -14.91
C PRO A 229 19.69 0.01 -15.66
N LYS A 230 18.83 -0.85 -16.22
CA LYS A 230 17.63 -0.43 -16.95
C LYS A 230 16.58 0.14 -16.01
N VAL A 231 16.38 -0.51 -14.86
CA VAL A 231 15.44 -0.01 -13.83
C VAL A 231 15.94 1.32 -13.26
N ILE A 232 17.26 1.45 -13.03
CA ILE A 232 17.87 2.70 -12.56
C ILE A 232 17.69 3.80 -13.62
N GLU A 233 18.03 3.56 -14.85
CA GLU A 233 17.96 4.53 -15.94
C GLU A 233 16.51 5.00 -16.18
N LEU A 234 15.57 4.06 -16.31
CA LEU A 234 14.19 4.36 -16.71
C LEU A 234 13.32 4.85 -15.56
N TYR A 235 13.54 4.37 -14.32
CA TYR A 235 12.58 4.55 -13.24
C TYR A 235 13.18 5.04 -11.91
N LEU A 236 14.47 4.82 -11.63
CA LEU A 236 15.11 5.30 -10.41
C LEU A 236 15.90 6.60 -10.63
N GLY A 237 16.43 6.82 -11.85
CA GLY A 237 17.16 8.03 -12.22
C GLY A 237 16.24 9.25 -12.39
N THR A 238 15.11 9.10 -13.03
CA THR A 238 14.12 10.16 -13.24
C THR A 238 13.42 10.61 -11.95
N LEU A 239 13.25 9.71 -10.98
CA LEU A 239 12.67 10.05 -9.66
C LEU A 239 13.66 10.82 -8.76
N ALA A 240 14.97 10.77 -9.04
CA ALA A 240 15.97 11.57 -8.31
C ALA A 240 16.02 13.03 -8.74
N THR A 241 15.57 13.36 -9.96
CA THR A 241 15.61 14.72 -10.51
C THR A 241 14.44 15.60 -10.06
N ASP A 242 13.29 15.02 -9.71
CA ASP A 242 12.12 15.79 -9.26
C ASP A 242 12.28 16.43 -7.87
N HIS A 243 13.23 15.98 -7.04
CA HIS A 243 13.49 16.56 -5.72
C HIS A 243 14.53 17.69 -5.71
N THR A 244 15.22 17.96 -6.82
CA THR A 244 16.26 19.00 -6.90
C THR A 244 15.80 20.28 -7.60
N ALA A 245 14.59 20.32 -8.17
CA ALA A 245 14.11 21.45 -8.95
C ALA A 245 13.44 22.59 -8.15
N THR A 246 13.37 22.52 -6.80
CA THR A 246 12.62 23.51 -5.99
C THR A 246 13.51 24.41 -5.13
N SER A 247 14.81 24.58 -5.43
CA SER A 247 15.66 25.50 -4.66
C SER A 247 16.63 26.30 -5.52
N ALA A 248 16.11 27.04 -6.51
CA ALA A 248 16.86 28.12 -7.16
C ALA A 248 15.94 29.31 -7.39
N THR A 249 15.69 30.08 -6.33
CA THR A 249 15.21 31.47 -6.49
C THR A 249 16.44 32.33 -6.81
N PRO A 250 16.52 33.00 -7.95
CA PRO A 250 17.60 33.96 -8.20
C PRO A 250 17.36 35.18 -7.31
N VAL A 251 18.32 35.47 -6.44
CA VAL A 251 18.41 36.76 -5.78
C VAL A 251 18.79 37.80 -6.87
N VAL A 252 17.83 38.61 -7.28
CA VAL A 252 18.10 39.80 -8.07
C VAL A 252 18.44 40.89 -7.07
N GLY A 253 19.72 41.22 -7.02
CA GLY A 253 20.18 42.43 -6.38
C GLY A 253 20.01 43.62 -7.33
N GLY A 254 19.58 44.74 -6.78
CA GLY A 254 19.44 46.04 -7.38
C GLY A 254 19.00 47.04 -6.33
#